data_838315d064e9984bf8cc5f91783f1628
#
_entry.id   838315d064e9984bf8cc5f91783f1628
#
_cell.length_a   1.000
_cell.length_b   1.000
_cell.length_c   1.000
_cell.angle_alpha   90.00
_cell.angle_beta   90.00
_cell.angle_gamma   90.00
#
_symmetry.space_group_name_H-M   'P 1'
#
loop_
_entity.id
_entity.type
_entity.pdbx_description
1 polymer ?
#
loop_
_entity_poly.entity_id
_entity_poly.type
_entity_poly.pdbx_seq_one_letter_code
_entity_poly.pdbx_strand_id
1 'polypeptide(L)'
;AAEYSKRTVYVYFNSKEQIYFSIMIRGYRLLLRMLEENRRDVPPRTAVEAIKQIAETLYHFSKQAPDYFDAIMEYENNALDFQKGVSDCAKEECYALGERVLDYLTDALNEGIAEGSVDSDLNVERTALILWACGIGVFRVARRKKRYLEHYHSIKPEELISAAFTMMIRCIRTETGD
;
A
#
# COMPACT_ATOMS: atom_id res chain seq x y z
N ALA A 1 5.87 19.93 18.55
CA ALA A 1 4.47 19.64 18.89
C ALA A 1 3.70 20.96 18.86
N ALA A 2 2.64 21.05 18.05
CA ALA A 2 1.80 22.24 18.02
C ALA A 2 0.96 22.26 19.31
N GLU A 3 1.11 23.29 20.12
CA GLU A 3 0.39 23.50 21.37
C GLU A 3 -1.05 24.01 21.11
N TYR A 4 -1.82 23.28 20.30
CA TYR A 4 -3.23 23.60 20.11
C TYR A 4 -4.08 22.86 21.14
N SER A 5 -5.03 23.59 21.78
CA SER A 5 -6.00 22.96 22.68
C SER A 5 -6.94 22.02 21.89
N LYS A 6 -7.47 20.99 22.55
CA LYS A 6 -8.50 20.11 21.94
C LYS A 6 -9.65 20.93 21.33
N ARG A 7 -10.05 22.02 21.98
CA ARG A 7 -11.11 22.93 21.52
C ARG A 7 -10.74 23.58 20.17
N THR A 8 -9.51 23.99 19.99
CA THR A 8 -9.02 24.59 18.73
C THR A 8 -9.04 23.61 17.59
N VAL A 9 -8.68 22.34 17.84
CA VAL A 9 -8.70 21.28 16.81
C VAL A 9 -10.13 21.00 16.33
N TYR A 10 -11.11 20.95 17.26
CA TYR A 10 -12.52 20.71 16.90
C TYR A 10 -13.23 21.93 16.27
N VAL A 11 -12.60 23.09 16.17
CA VAL A 11 -13.08 24.20 15.33
C VAL A 11 -12.87 23.89 13.83
N TYR A 12 -11.82 23.14 13.50
CA TYR A 12 -11.46 22.80 12.11
C TYR A 12 -11.95 21.41 11.68
N PHE A 13 -12.22 20.51 12.63
CA PHE A 13 -12.61 19.13 12.36
C PHE A 13 -13.86 18.77 13.17
N ASN A 14 -14.90 18.34 12.48
CA ASN A 14 -16.18 17.99 13.11
C ASN A 14 -16.13 16.64 13.86
N SER A 15 -15.16 15.79 13.55
CA SER A 15 -14.97 14.48 14.20
C SER A 15 -13.51 14.03 14.23
N LYS A 16 -13.21 13.01 15.03
CA LYS A 16 -11.90 12.35 15.02
C LYS A 16 -11.63 11.67 13.68
N GLU A 17 -12.67 11.15 13.04
CA GLU A 17 -12.57 10.50 11.74
C GLU A 17 -12.11 11.47 10.66
N GLN A 18 -12.62 12.72 10.65
CA GLN A 18 -12.14 13.74 9.71
C GLN A 18 -10.65 14.06 9.88
N ILE A 19 -10.16 14.07 11.11
CA ILE A 19 -8.72 14.24 11.36
C ILE A 19 -7.97 13.06 10.77
N TYR A 20 -8.48 11.85 10.95
CA TYR A 20 -7.88 10.62 10.47
C TYR A 20 -7.82 10.60 8.94
N PHE A 21 -8.94 10.88 8.25
CA PHE A 21 -8.98 11.01 6.80
C PHE A 21 -8.01 12.07 6.28
N SER A 22 -7.91 13.21 6.95
CA SER A 22 -6.97 14.27 6.57
C SER A 22 -5.50 13.81 6.65
N ILE A 23 -5.16 12.96 7.62
CA ILE A 23 -3.83 12.36 7.75
C ILE A 23 -3.61 11.34 6.62
N MET A 24 -4.58 10.46 6.37
CA MET A 24 -4.51 9.45 5.31
C MET A 24 -4.40 10.09 3.91
N ILE A 25 -5.19 11.13 3.62
CA ILE A 25 -5.12 11.88 2.37
C ILE A 25 -3.70 12.42 2.11
N ARG A 26 -3.07 13.00 3.14
CA ARG A 26 -1.68 13.45 3.03
C ARG A 26 -0.71 12.29 2.80
N GLY A 27 -0.94 11.18 3.47
CA GLY A 27 -0.16 9.95 3.29
C GLY A 27 -0.27 9.39 1.88
N TYR A 28 -1.49 9.23 1.36
CA TYR A 28 -1.71 8.77 -0.02
C TYR A 28 -1.13 9.72 -1.06
N ARG A 29 -1.30 11.04 -0.89
CA ARG A 29 -0.68 12.02 -1.80
C ARG A 29 0.84 11.95 -1.80
N LEU A 30 1.46 11.69 -0.64
CA LEU A 30 2.90 11.47 -0.56
C LEU A 30 3.30 10.16 -1.26
N LEU A 31 2.60 9.06 -1.00
CA LEU A 31 2.86 7.77 -1.63
C LEU A 31 2.73 7.85 -3.16
N LEU A 32 1.64 8.46 -3.65
CA LEU A 32 1.43 8.66 -5.10
C LEU A 32 2.58 9.45 -5.73
N ARG A 33 3.02 10.53 -5.08
CA ARG A 33 4.17 11.30 -5.56
C ARG A 33 5.43 10.45 -5.60
N MET A 34 5.71 9.64 -4.58
CA MET A 34 6.86 8.74 -4.58
C MET A 34 6.80 7.70 -5.69
N LEU A 35 5.61 7.16 -6.00
CA LEU A 35 5.39 6.24 -7.11
C LEU A 35 5.65 6.92 -8.46
N GLU A 36 5.12 8.13 -8.66
CA GLU A 36 5.32 8.92 -9.87
C GLU A 36 6.80 9.28 -10.08
N GLU A 37 7.47 9.77 -9.03
CA GLU A 37 8.90 10.14 -9.07
C GLU A 37 9.76 8.91 -9.38
N ASN A 38 9.53 7.80 -8.70
CA ASN A 38 10.30 6.58 -8.90
C ASN A 38 10.11 6.02 -10.33
N ARG A 39 8.87 5.98 -10.83
CA ARG A 39 8.57 5.54 -12.21
C ARG A 39 9.21 6.44 -13.26
N ARG A 40 9.26 7.75 -13.02
CA ARG A 40 9.89 8.73 -13.92
C ARG A 40 11.42 8.62 -13.90
N ASP A 41 12.01 8.52 -12.72
CA ASP A 41 13.47 8.59 -12.55
C ASP A 41 14.16 7.25 -12.91
N VAL A 42 13.46 6.14 -12.69
CA VAL A 42 13.89 4.78 -13.07
C VAL A 42 12.73 4.06 -13.76
N PRO A 43 12.49 4.31 -15.04
CA PRO A 43 11.40 3.64 -15.77
C PRO A 43 11.58 2.11 -15.76
N PRO A 44 10.56 1.34 -15.34
CA PRO A 44 10.63 -0.12 -15.39
C PRO A 44 10.65 -0.60 -16.85
N ARG A 45 11.40 -1.64 -17.14
CA ARG A 45 11.52 -2.24 -18.47
C ARG A 45 10.51 -3.35 -18.72
N THR A 46 9.95 -3.91 -17.65
CA THR A 46 8.97 -4.99 -17.68
C THR A 46 7.91 -4.76 -16.62
N ALA A 47 6.74 -5.35 -16.79
CA ALA A 47 5.67 -5.31 -15.81
C ALA A 47 6.12 -5.89 -14.44
N VAL A 48 6.92 -6.95 -14.45
CA VAL A 48 7.48 -7.53 -13.22
C VAL A 48 8.40 -6.54 -12.49
N GLU A 49 9.21 -5.77 -13.22
CA GLU A 49 10.01 -4.69 -12.64
C GLU A 49 9.13 -3.58 -12.08
N ALA A 50 8.04 -3.22 -12.77
CA ALA A 50 7.07 -2.23 -12.29
C ALA A 50 6.44 -2.67 -10.96
N ILE A 51 5.99 -3.92 -10.85
CA ILE A 51 5.41 -4.47 -9.61
C ILE A 51 6.43 -4.47 -8.47
N LYS A 52 7.69 -4.84 -8.74
CA LYS A 52 8.78 -4.76 -7.75
C LYS A 52 9.01 -3.33 -7.28
N GLN A 53 9.06 -2.38 -8.21
CA GLN A 53 9.28 -0.98 -7.93
C GLN A 53 8.16 -0.38 -7.07
N ILE A 54 6.90 -0.78 -7.31
CA ILE A 54 5.75 -0.40 -6.47
C ILE A 54 5.96 -0.92 -5.04
N ALA A 55 6.34 -2.18 -4.88
CA ALA A 55 6.60 -2.79 -3.58
C ALA A 55 7.75 -2.11 -2.82
N GLU A 56 8.85 -1.81 -3.50
CA GLU A 56 10.00 -1.08 -2.94
C GLU A 56 9.62 0.34 -2.54
N THR A 57 8.82 1.04 -3.35
CA THR A 57 8.32 2.38 -3.03
C THR A 57 7.45 2.36 -1.78
N LEU A 58 6.55 1.38 -1.66
CA LEU A 58 5.72 1.20 -0.47
C LEU A 58 6.59 0.91 0.78
N TYR A 59 7.63 0.10 0.63
CA TYR A 59 8.60 -0.14 1.71
C TYR A 59 9.32 1.15 2.13
N HIS A 60 9.82 1.93 1.19
CA HIS A 60 10.46 3.22 1.46
C HIS A 60 9.49 4.19 2.13
N PHE A 61 8.26 4.29 1.64
CA PHE A 61 7.20 5.09 2.27
C PHE A 61 6.98 4.69 3.74
N SER A 62 6.91 3.38 4.02
CA SER A 62 6.75 2.87 5.39
C SER A 62 7.89 3.26 6.34
N LYS A 63 9.10 3.52 5.81
CA LYS A 63 10.27 3.95 6.59
C LYS A 63 10.37 5.47 6.71
N GLN A 64 10.09 6.20 5.64
CA GLN A 64 10.21 7.65 5.59
C GLN A 64 9.04 8.38 6.27
N ALA A 65 7.85 7.81 6.18
CA ALA A 65 6.62 8.39 6.69
C ALA A 65 5.81 7.37 7.53
N PRO A 66 6.39 6.83 8.62
CA PRO A 66 5.79 5.75 9.40
C PRO A 66 4.41 6.10 9.96
N ASP A 67 4.18 7.35 10.38
CA ASP A 67 2.90 7.78 10.93
C ASP A 67 1.78 7.78 9.88
N TYR A 68 2.09 8.20 8.64
CA TYR A 68 1.15 8.13 7.52
C TYR A 68 0.87 6.68 7.11
N PHE A 69 1.94 5.87 7.04
CA PHE A 69 1.80 4.44 6.75
C PHE A 69 0.92 3.76 7.80
N ASP A 70 1.16 3.99 9.10
CA ASP A 70 0.36 3.41 10.17
C ASP A 70 -1.09 3.88 10.14
N ALA A 71 -1.35 5.15 9.84
CA ALA A 71 -2.71 5.66 9.70
C ALA A 71 -3.48 4.94 8.58
N ILE A 72 -2.87 4.79 7.40
CA ILE A 72 -3.48 4.08 6.27
C ILE A 72 -3.76 2.62 6.66
N MET A 73 -2.74 1.91 7.18
CA MET A 73 -2.86 0.50 7.53
C MET A 73 -3.83 0.22 8.69
N GLU A 74 -3.97 1.14 9.62
CA GLU A 74 -4.86 0.97 10.77
C GLU A 74 -6.32 1.18 10.38
N TYR A 75 -6.59 2.11 9.48
CA TYR A 75 -7.93 2.36 8.97
C TYR A 75 -8.44 1.19 8.12
N GLU A 76 -7.66 0.67 7.20
CA GLU A 76 -8.02 -0.47 6.35
C GLU A 76 -8.35 -1.76 7.13
N ASN A 77 -7.95 -1.82 8.40
CA ASN A 77 -8.24 -2.96 9.28
C ASN A 77 -9.42 -2.74 10.24
N ASN A 78 -10.06 -1.57 10.20
CA ASN A 78 -11.22 -1.28 11.05
C ASN A 78 -12.51 -1.59 10.27
N ALA A 79 -13.37 -2.44 10.86
CA ALA A 79 -14.69 -2.83 10.33
C ALA A 79 -15.70 -1.67 10.19
N LEU A 80 -15.24 -0.43 10.33
CA LEU A 80 -16.06 0.80 10.27
C LEU A 80 -16.26 1.31 8.83
N ASP A 81 -15.77 0.58 7.83
CA ASP A 81 -15.65 1.02 6.43
C ASP A 81 -16.95 1.46 5.77
N PHE A 82 -18.10 1.00 6.24
CA PHE A 82 -19.39 1.27 5.59
C PHE A 82 -20.50 1.68 6.57
N GLN A 83 -20.20 2.47 7.59
CA GLN A 83 -21.29 3.09 8.34
C GLN A 83 -22.08 4.01 7.41
N LYS A 84 -23.29 3.56 7.06
CA LYS A 84 -24.26 4.31 6.27
C LYS A 84 -24.59 5.61 6.98
N GLY A 85 -24.44 6.75 6.30
CA GLY A 85 -25.22 7.90 6.68
C GLY A 85 -24.62 9.29 6.58
N VAL A 86 -23.31 9.47 6.36
CA VAL A 86 -22.76 10.82 6.15
C VAL A 86 -21.78 10.76 4.99
N SER A 87 -22.16 11.42 3.88
CA SER A 87 -21.21 11.74 2.81
C SER A 87 -20.19 12.72 3.40
N ASP A 88 -18.98 12.22 3.66
CA ASP A 88 -17.86 13.04 4.07
C ASP A 88 -16.91 13.16 2.88
N CYS A 89 -16.77 14.36 2.31
CA CYS A 89 -15.89 14.60 1.17
C CYS A 89 -14.45 14.13 1.44
N ALA A 90 -13.99 14.17 2.67
CA ALA A 90 -12.67 13.68 3.04
C ALA A 90 -12.58 12.15 2.95
N LYS A 91 -13.67 11.44 3.28
CA LYS A 91 -13.76 9.98 3.11
C LYS A 91 -13.72 9.62 1.63
N GLU A 92 -14.54 10.27 0.81
CA GLU A 92 -14.59 10.02 -0.64
C GLU A 92 -13.23 10.30 -1.30
N GLU A 93 -12.58 11.41 -0.93
CA GLU A 93 -11.23 11.72 -1.42
C GLU A 93 -10.20 10.68 -0.97
N CYS A 94 -10.29 10.20 0.26
CA CYS A 94 -9.38 9.19 0.78
C CYS A 94 -9.48 7.88 -0.03
N TYR A 95 -10.71 7.42 -0.32
CA TYR A 95 -10.93 6.24 -1.16
C TYR A 95 -10.43 6.47 -2.58
N ALA A 96 -10.75 7.59 -3.20
CA ALA A 96 -10.29 7.89 -4.56
C ALA A 96 -8.74 7.88 -4.67
N LEU A 97 -8.04 8.36 -3.63
CA LEU A 97 -6.58 8.29 -3.60
C LEU A 97 -6.06 6.87 -3.37
N GLY A 98 -6.75 6.06 -2.56
CA GLY A 98 -6.44 4.64 -2.37
C GLY A 98 -6.57 3.85 -3.68
N GLU A 99 -7.69 4.04 -4.40
CA GLU A 99 -7.90 3.44 -5.72
C GLU A 99 -6.77 3.83 -6.71
N ARG A 100 -6.36 5.10 -6.74
CA ARG A 100 -5.22 5.53 -7.56
C ARG A 100 -3.91 4.82 -7.23
N VAL A 101 -3.68 4.45 -5.98
CA VAL A 101 -2.52 3.62 -5.61
C VAL A 101 -2.69 2.20 -6.14
N LEU A 102 -3.92 1.65 -6.07
CA LEU A 102 -4.22 0.32 -6.61
C LEU A 102 -4.07 0.29 -8.13
N ASP A 103 -4.41 1.37 -8.83
CA ASP A 103 -4.27 1.51 -10.30
C ASP A 103 -2.83 1.22 -10.77
N TYR A 104 -1.80 1.60 -9.99
CA TYR A 104 -0.42 1.24 -10.33
C TYR A 104 -0.20 -0.27 -10.44
N LEU A 105 -0.85 -1.06 -9.58
CA LEU A 105 -0.77 -2.53 -9.63
C LEU A 105 -1.62 -3.10 -10.78
N THR A 106 -2.83 -2.58 -10.99
CA THR A 106 -3.69 -3.06 -12.07
C THR A 106 -3.09 -2.75 -13.44
N ASP A 107 -2.53 -1.56 -13.61
CA ASP A 107 -1.83 -1.16 -14.84
C ASP A 107 -0.62 -2.08 -15.11
N ALA A 108 0.23 -2.30 -14.09
CA ALA A 108 1.38 -3.17 -14.23
C ALA A 108 0.99 -4.64 -14.53
N LEU A 109 -0.10 -5.13 -13.95
CA LEU A 109 -0.62 -6.48 -14.25
C LEU A 109 -1.15 -6.56 -15.69
N ASN A 110 -1.90 -5.55 -16.17
CA ASN A 110 -2.39 -5.49 -17.54
C ASN A 110 -1.25 -5.41 -18.54
N GLU A 111 -0.23 -4.57 -18.29
CA GLU A 111 1.00 -4.51 -19.09
C GLU A 111 1.69 -5.88 -19.13
N GLY A 112 1.77 -6.59 -17.98
CA GLY A 112 2.38 -7.91 -17.87
C GLY A 112 1.65 -9.01 -18.65
N ILE A 113 0.33 -8.98 -18.65
CA ILE A 113 -0.50 -9.87 -19.48
C ILE A 113 -0.25 -9.59 -20.95
N ALA A 114 -0.22 -8.31 -21.35
CA ALA A 114 0.00 -7.91 -22.74
C ALA A 114 1.40 -8.29 -23.25
N GLU A 115 2.43 -8.23 -22.43
CA GLU A 115 3.80 -8.65 -22.77
C GLU A 115 4.08 -10.16 -22.54
N GLY A 116 3.12 -10.90 -21.97
CA GLY A 116 3.22 -12.34 -21.71
C GLY A 116 4.07 -12.71 -20.49
N SER A 117 4.43 -11.77 -19.62
CA SER A 117 5.20 -12.04 -18.40
C SER A 117 4.33 -12.36 -17.18
N VAL A 118 3.04 -12.00 -17.25
CA VAL A 118 2.00 -12.30 -16.25
C VAL A 118 0.97 -13.23 -16.89
N ASP A 119 0.50 -14.19 -16.11
CA ASP A 119 -0.48 -15.18 -16.53
C ASP A 119 -1.80 -14.52 -16.95
N SER A 120 -2.24 -14.80 -18.18
CA SER A 120 -3.45 -14.24 -18.79
C SER A 120 -4.74 -14.73 -18.16
N ASP A 121 -4.72 -15.85 -17.44
CA ASP A 121 -5.90 -16.42 -16.78
C ASP A 121 -6.21 -15.73 -15.44
N LEU A 122 -5.34 -14.83 -14.98
CA LEU A 122 -5.54 -14.07 -13.75
C LEU A 122 -6.61 -12.98 -13.93
N ASN A 123 -7.50 -12.87 -12.95
CA ASN A 123 -8.35 -11.69 -12.83
C ASN A 123 -7.55 -10.54 -12.23
N VAL A 124 -7.29 -9.49 -13.02
CA VAL A 124 -6.40 -8.37 -12.68
C VAL A 124 -6.82 -7.67 -11.38
N GLU A 125 -8.09 -7.28 -11.26
CA GLU A 125 -8.58 -6.58 -10.06
C GLU A 125 -8.42 -7.42 -8.79
N ARG A 126 -8.83 -8.68 -8.85
CA ARG A 126 -8.70 -9.61 -7.72
C ARG A 126 -7.23 -9.84 -7.38
N THR A 127 -6.38 -9.99 -8.37
CA THR A 127 -4.94 -10.21 -8.17
C THR A 127 -4.29 -8.97 -7.55
N ALA A 128 -4.61 -7.77 -8.01
CA ALA A 128 -4.13 -6.53 -7.41
C ALA A 128 -4.53 -6.40 -5.94
N LEU A 129 -5.80 -6.68 -5.60
CA LEU A 129 -6.28 -6.68 -4.23
C LEU A 129 -5.59 -7.73 -3.35
N ILE A 130 -5.32 -8.93 -3.88
CA ILE A 130 -4.58 -9.97 -3.16
C ILE A 130 -3.14 -9.53 -2.90
N LEU A 131 -2.45 -9.00 -3.91
CA LEU A 131 -1.08 -8.49 -3.77
C LEU A 131 -1.00 -7.36 -2.73
N TRP A 132 -1.96 -6.44 -2.78
CA TRP A 132 -2.10 -5.36 -1.81
C TRP A 132 -2.30 -5.90 -0.39
N ALA A 133 -3.29 -6.77 -0.18
CA ALA A 133 -3.59 -7.36 1.13
C ALA A 133 -2.42 -8.17 1.70
N CYS A 134 -1.75 -8.97 0.87
CA CYS A 134 -0.55 -9.72 1.26
C CYS A 134 0.59 -8.77 1.63
N GLY A 135 0.84 -7.74 0.84
CA GLY A 135 1.85 -6.71 1.11
C GLY A 135 1.63 -6.04 2.46
N ILE A 136 0.40 -5.56 2.71
CA ILE A 136 0.01 -4.98 4.01
C ILE A 136 0.27 -5.97 5.16
N GLY A 137 -0.18 -7.22 5.02
CA GLY A 137 0.01 -8.26 6.03
C GLY A 137 1.49 -8.48 6.38
N VAL A 138 2.33 -8.59 5.35
CA VAL A 138 3.79 -8.77 5.50
C VAL A 138 4.44 -7.57 6.20
N PHE A 139 4.15 -6.35 5.76
CA PHE A 139 4.68 -5.13 6.39
C PHE A 139 4.26 -5.02 7.85
N ARG A 140 3.00 -5.32 8.14
CA ARG A 140 2.46 -5.29 9.52
C ARG A 140 3.19 -6.29 10.42
N VAL A 141 3.39 -7.52 9.96
CA VAL A 141 4.12 -8.55 10.72
C VAL A 141 5.59 -8.14 10.89
N ALA A 142 6.26 -7.73 9.81
CA ALA A 142 7.65 -7.29 9.84
C ALA A 142 7.90 -6.15 10.86
N ARG A 143 7.00 -5.17 10.94
CA ARG A 143 7.12 -4.05 11.87
C ARG A 143 6.74 -4.42 13.31
N ARG A 144 5.56 -5.03 13.50
CA ARG A 144 5.00 -5.29 14.85
C ARG A 144 5.62 -6.49 15.55
N LYS A 145 6.14 -7.45 14.79
CA LYS A 145 6.69 -8.71 15.29
C LYS A 145 8.21 -8.81 15.12
N LYS A 146 8.92 -7.69 14.95
CA LYS A 146 10.37 -7.68 14.72
C LYS A 146 11.13 -8.58 15.71
N ARG A 147 10.95 -8.39 17.03
CA ARG A 147 11.64 -9.18 18.05
C ARG A 147 11.30 -10.67 17.97
N TYR A 148 10.05 -11.01 17.63
CA TYR A 148 9.61 -12.39 17.47
C TYR A 148 10.30 -13.04 16.26
N LEU A 149 10.35 -12.35 15.12
CA LEU A 149 11.01 -12.81 13.92
C LEU A 149 12.52 -13.05 14.15
N GLU A 150 13.19 -12.07 14.73
CA GLU A 150 14.64 -12.14 14.97
C GLU A 150 15.00 -13.18 16.05
N HIS A 151 14.26 -13.24 17.14
CA HIS A 151 14.61 -14.07 18.29
C HIS A 151 14.20 -15.54 18.14
N TYR A 152 13.01 -15.83 17.58
CA TYR A 152 12.52 -17.20 17.47
C TYR A 152 12.78 -17.83 16.10
N HIS A 153 12.90 -17.03 15.06
CA HIS A 153 13.05 -17.52 13.68
C HIS A 153 14.37 -17.14 13.02
N SER A 154 15.18 -16.29 13.66
CA SER A 154 16.44 -15.76 13.09
C SER A 154 16.25 -15.09 11.73
N ILE A 155 15.07 -14.49 11.49
CA ILE A 155 14.69 -13.82 10.26
C ILE A 155 14.64 -12.32 10.51
N LYS A 156 15.36 -11.53 9.70
CA LYS A 156 15.24 -10.07 9.72
C LYS A 156 13.93 -9.64 9.04
N PRO A 157 13.28 -8.56 9.52
CA PRO A 157 12.07 -8.03 8.88
C PRO A 157 12.21 -7.79 7.38
N GLU A 158 13.36 -7.29 6.95
CA GLU A 158 13.68 -7.01 5.56
C GLU A 158 13.76 -8.28 4.71
N GLU A 159 14.29 -9.36 5.26
CA GLU A 159 14.36 -10.67 4.60
C GLU A 159 12.95 -11.27 4.41
N LEU A 160 12.09 -11.15 5.41
CA LEU A 160 10.69 -11.58 5.31
C LEU A 160 9.97 -10.82 4.19
N ILE A 161 10.13 -9.49 4.14
CA ILE A 161 9.52 -8.64 3.11
C ILE A 161 10.01 -9.06 1.72
N SER A 162 11.32 -9.17 1.51
CA SER A 162 11.91 -9.54 0.22
C SER A 162 11.45 -10.93 -0.23
N ALA A 163 11.44 -11.92 0.67
CA ALA A 163 10.98 -13.27 0.38
C ALA A 163 9.50 -13.29 -0.01
N ALA A 164 8.65 -12.56 0.72
CA ALA A 164 7.22 -12.51 0.43
C ALA A 164 6.93 -11.89 -0.95
N PHE A 165 7.57 -10.78 -1.30
CA PHE A 165 7.41 -10.19 -2.64
C PHE A 165 7.94 -11.11 -3.74
N THR A 166 9.04 -11.81 -3.51
CA THR A 166 9.56 -12.82 -4.46
C THR A 166 8.54 -13.94 -4.68
N MET A 167 7.89 -14.42 -3.61
CA MET A 167 6.84 -15.44 -3.72
C MET A 167 5.62 -14.92 -4.47
N MET A 168 5.12 -13.73 -4.13
CA MET A 168 3.98 -13.11 -4.80
C MET A 168 4.22 -12.93 -6.30
N ILE A 169 5.41 -12.47 -6.68
CA ILE A 169 5.76 -12.30 -8.09
C ILE A 169 5.82 -13.66 -8.82
N ARG A 170 6.35 -14.71 -8.19
CA ARG A 170 6.34 -16.05 -8.78
C ARG A 170 4.94 -16.58 -9.04
N CYS A 171 3.98 -16.30 -8.14
CA CYS A 171 2.60 -16.73 -8.27
C CYS A 171 1.82 -16.09 -9.42
N ILE A 172 2.27 -14.95 -9.93
CA ILE A 172 1.58 -14.22 -11.01
C ILE A 172 2.27 -14.36 -12.37
N ARG A 173 3.48 -14.93 -12.41
CA ARG A 173 4.23 -15.10 -13.66
C ARG A 173 3.65 -16.24 -14.50
N THR A 174 3.68 -16.04 -15.80
CA THR A 174 3.46 -17.15 -16.76
C THR A 174 4.39 -18.30 -16.45
N GLU A 175 3.86 -19.51 -16.35
CA GLU A 175 4.70 -20.70 -16.33
C GLU A 175 5.42 -20.76 -17.68
N THR A 176 6.72 -20.50 -17.67
CA THR A 176 7.57 -20.84 -18.80
C THR A 176 7.55 -22.35 -18.89
N GLY A 177 6.82 -22.90 -19.87
CA GLY A 177 6.83 -24.32 -20.15
C GLY A 177 8.28 -24.78 -20.34
N ASP A 178 8.65 -25.78 -19.54
CA ASP A 178 9.89 -26.53 -19.73
C ASP A 178 9.91 -27.26 -21.09
#